data_9e5ee555b6cc6bf84242941ad7b12033
#
_entry.id   9e5ee555b6cc6bf84242941ad7b12033
#
_cell.length_a   1.000
_cell.length_b   1.000
_cell.length_c   1.000
_cell.angle_alpha   90.00
_cell.angle_beta   90.00
_cell.angle_gamma   90.00
#
_symmetry.space_group_name_H-M   'P 1'
#
loop_
_entity.id
_entity.type
_entity.pdbx_description
1 polymer ?
#
loop_
_entity_poly.entity_id
_entity_poly.type
_entity_poly.pdbx_seq_one_letter_code
_entity_poly.pdbx_strand_id
1 'polypeptide(L)'
;MNDYIEDYGDHAYIICDEFILERAQKEAGNSIQKAGNQAVFEKFNYECTQEEIDRNRELARNAGANIIVGIGGGKTLDTAKATAYYEKLPVVIFPTIASTDAPCTALAVIYKHDGSFDRYLFLPTNPDVVLADSDILASAPPRFFAAGIGDALATYFEARACFKANGDNLVLMKPSTTGLGLARLCYDTLLENGVKAMQAIKHGVSTRAVEDTIEATIYLSGVGAESGGLAAAHAIHNGMTAVPSLHRAQHGEKVTFGLLAQLVLENAPAEELETVIDFIKGVGLPLTLKDLGVDEFVEEEWRQVAQSACAEGDTMGNMPFPVTPDDVYNAIVAANAIAESYRD
;
A
#
# COMPACT_ATOMS: atom_id res chain seq x y z
N MET A 1 15.34 -18.27 -4.55
CA MET A 1 14.01 -18.24 -5.22
C MET A 1 13.40 -19.64 -5.31
N ASN A 2 14.08 -20.63 -5.90
CA ASN A 2 13.49 -21.96 -6.07
C ASN A 2 12.97 -22.58 -4.76
N ASP A 3 13.74 -22.53 -3.68
CA ASP A 3 13.38 -23.09 -2.37
C ASP A 3 12.06 -22.54 -1.79
N TYR A 4 11.54 -21.45 -2.34
CA TYR A 4 10.29 -20.80 -1.91
C TYR A 4 9.13 -21.02 -2.88
N ILE A 5 9.37 -21.61 -4.06
CA ILE A 5 8.33 -21.84 -5.06
C ILE A 5 8.12 -23.33 -5.38
N GLU A 6 9.10 -24.19 -5.13
CA GLU A 6 9.07 -25.61 -5.56
C GLU A 6 7.92 -26.44 -4.97
N ASP A 7 7.44 -26.07 -3.78
CA ASP A 7 6.28 -26.73 -3.16
C ASP A 7 4.94 -26.32 -3.83
N TYR A 8 4.93 -25.24 -4.62
CA TYR A 8 3.74 -24.66 -5.24
C TYR A 8 3.67 -24.93 -6.74
N GLY A 9 4.81 -25.08 -7.42
CA GLY A 9 4.87 -25.35 -8.84
C GLY A 9 6.29 -25.43 -9.40
N ASP A 10 6.42 -25.99 -10.60
CA ASP A 10 7.69 -26.19 -11.31
C ASP A 10 7.79 -25.42 -12.64
N HIS A 11 6.69 -24.75 -13.04
CA HIS A 11 6.60 -23.92 -14.25
C HIS A 11 6.14 -22.51 -13.86
N ALA A 12 7.09 -21.64 -13.49
CA ALA A 12 6.81 -20.29 -13.00
C ALA A 12 6.57 -19.30 -14.16
N TYR A 13 5.48 -18.56 -14.11
CA TYR A 13 5.28 -17.36 -14.91
C TYR A 13 5.53 -16.14 -14.02
N ILE A 14 6.53 -15.33 -14.37
CA ILE A 14 7.06 -14.26 -13.54
C ILE A 14 6.74 -12.91 -14.17
N ILE A 15 5.85 -12.15 -13.53
CA ILE A 15 5.53 -10.76 -13.89
C ILE A 15 6.53 -9.86 -13.15
N CYS A 16 7.28 -9.06 -13.89
CA CYS A 16 8.41 -8.35 -13.32
C CYS A 16 8.48 -6.89 -13.80
N ASP A 17 8.81 -5.98 -12.89
CA ASP A 17 9.12 -4.59 -13.25
C ASP A 17 10.34 -4.50 -14.16
N GLU A 18 10.27 -3.61 -15.17
CA GLU A 18 11.30 -3.44 -16.19
C GLU A 18 12.68 -3.17 -15.60
N PHE A 19 12.76 -2.33 -14.57
CA PHE A 19 14.04 -1.90 -13.99
C PHE A 19 14.83 -3.02 -13.30
N ILE A 20 14.13 -4.10 -12.85
CA ILE A 20 14.78 -5.24 -12.19
C ILE A 20 14.75 -6.52 -13.04
N LEU A 21 14.11 -6.49 -14.21
CA LEU A 21 13.87 -7.68 -15.04
C LEU A 21 15.17 -8.43 -15.39
N GLU A 22 16.21 -7.74 -15.83
CA GLU A 22 17.49 -8.37 -16.19
C GLU A 22 18.14 -9.07 -14.98
N ARG A 23 18.11 -8.41 -13.81
CA ARG A 23 18.63 -8.98 -12.58
C ARG A 23 17.79 -10.19 -12.12
N ALA A 24 16.47 -10.08 -12.18
CA ALA A 24 15.56 -11.17 -11.83
C ALA A 24 15.75 -12.38 -12.75
N GLN A 25 15.88 -12.19 -14.07
CA GLN A 25 16.18 -13.26 -15.02
C GLN A 25 17.50 -13.97 -14.67
N LYS A 26 18.53 -13.20 -14.33
CA LYS A 26 19.84 -13.76 -14.00
C LYS A 26 19.83 -14.48 -12.63
N GLU A 27 19.29 -13.88 -11.58
CA GLU A 27 19.39 -14.42 -10.22
C GLU A 27 18.29 -15.45 -9.94
N ALA A 28 17.01 -15.09 -10.11
CA ALA A 28 15.88 -15.98 -9.90
C ALA A 28 15.81 -17.06 -10.99
N GLY A 29 15.99 -16.70 -12.25
CA GLY A 29 16.00 -17.64 -13.36
C GLY A 29 17.07 -18.72 -13.21
N ASN A 30 18.31 -18.34 -12.84
CA ASN A 30 19.38 -19.32 -12.57
C ASN A 30 19.05 -20.22 -11.37
N SER A 31 18.41 -19.69 -10.31
CA SER A 31 18.00 -20.48 -9.15
C SER A 31 16.98 -21.56 -9.55
N ILE A 32 15.96 -21.18 -10.31
CA ILE A 32 14.90 -22.06 -10.78
C ILE A 32 15.45 -23.12 -11.75
N GLN A 33 16.23 -22.69 -12.73
CA GLN A 33 16.81 -23.60 -13.73
C GLN A 33 17.78 -24.63 -13.12
N LYS A 34 18.60 -24.25 -12.13
CA LYS A 34 19.51 -25.18 -11.43
C LYS A 34 18.76 -26.28 -10.69
N ALA A 35 17.54 -26.03 -10.25
CA ALA A 35 16.68 -27.02 -9.63
C ALA A 35 15.96 -27.92 -10.65
N GLY A 36 16.08 -27.66 -11.95
CA GLY A 36 15.41 -28.39 -13.01
C GLY A 36 14.01 -27.87 -13.36
N ASN A 37 13.60 -26.77 -12.77
CA ASN A 37 12.30 -26.12 -12.97
C ASN A 37 12.38 -25.07 -14.10
N GLN A 38 11.22 -24.62 -14.59
CA GLN A 38 11.10 -23.67 -15.69
C GLN A 38 10.59 -22.31 -15.21
N ALA A 39 11.04 -21.24 -15.88
CA ALA A 39 10.56 -19.89 -15.63
C ALA A 39 10.42 -19.12 -16.94
N VAL A 40 9.29 -18.45 -17.10
CA VAL A 40 9.04 -17.47 -18.16
C VAL A 40 8.90 -16.10 -17.50
N PHE A 41 9.69 -15.13 -17.94
CA PHE A 41 9.67 -13.76 -17.42
C PHE A 41 8.94 -12.85 -18.40
N GLU A 42 8.01 -12.09 -17.87
CA GLU A 42 7.24 -11.11 -18.62
C GLU A 42 7.36 -9.73 -17.96
N LYS A 43 7.55 -8.72 -18.81
CA LYS A 43 7.60 -7.33 -18.34
C LYS A 43 6.22 -6.83 -17.99
N PHE A 44 6.09 -6.20 -16.82
CA PHE A 44 4.89 -5.47 -16.42
C PHE A 44 4.77 -4.14 -17.19
N ASN A 45 3.56 -3.82 -17.68
CA ASN A 45 3.27 -2.63 -18.48
C ASN A 45 2.77 -1.43 -17.65
N TYR A 46 3.37 -1.21 -16.49
CA TYR A 46 3.27 -0.01 -15.63
C TYR A 46 1.93 0.23 -14.91
N GLU A 47 0.79 -0.34 -15.35
CA GLU A 47 -0.48 -0.11 -14.67
C GLU A 47 -1.26 -1.41 -14.46
N CYS A 48 -1.83 -1.58 -13.26
CA CYS A 48 -2.67 -2.73 -12.91
C CYS A 48 -4.09 -2.51 -13.45
N THR A 49 -4.25 -2.69 -14.77
CA THR A 49 -5.55 -2.62 -15.44
C THR A 49 -6.12 -4.01 -15.71
N GLN A 50 -7.43 -4.09 -15.99
CA GLN A 50 -8.03 -5.38 -16.38
C GLN A 50 -7.39 -5.94 -17.64
N GLU A 51 -7.04 -5.11 -18.61
CA GLU A 51 -6.40 -5.51 -19.86
C GLU A 51 -5.00 -6.08 -19.62
N GLU A 52 -4.22 -5.47 -18.72
CA GLU A 52 -2.89 -5.99 -18.37
C GLU A 52 -3.00 -7.33 -17.63
N ILE A 53 -3.99 -7.48 -16.75
CA ILE A 53 -4.28 -8.76 -16.09
C ILE A 53 -4.65 -9.81 -17.14
N ASP A 54 -5.56 -9.50 -18.07
CA ASP A 54 -6.01 -10.46 -19.10
C ASP A 54 -4.87 -10.84 -20.05
N ARG A 55 -3.99 -9.90 -20.40
CA ARG A 55 -2.76 -10.17 -21.18
C ARG A 55 -1.86 -11.18 -20.46
N ASN A 56 -1.58 -10.96 -19.18
CA ASN A 56 -0.72 -11.86 -18.40
C ASN A 56 -1.36 -13.24 -18.20
N ARG A 57 -2.68 -13.32 -18.03
CA ARG A 57 -3.41 -14.60 -17.98
C ARG A 57 -3.23 -15.43 -19.26
N GLU A 58 -3.40 -14.80 -20.43
CA GLU A 58 -3.22 -15.48 -21.70
C GLU A 58 -1.79 -15.97 -21.86
N LEU A 59 -0.79 -15.14 -21.55
CA LEU A 59 0.62 -15.52 -21.63
C LEU A 59 1.00 -16.64 -20.67
N ALA A 60 0.50 -16.59 -19.42
CA ALA A 60 0.72 -17.66 -18.44
C ALA A 60 0.15 -19.01 -18.89
N ARG A 61 -1.08 -19.03 -19.43
CA ARG A 61 -1.67 -20.25 -20.02
C ARG A 61 -0.85 -20.79 -21.18
N ASN A 62 -0.41 -19.91 -22.11
CA ASN A 62 0.38 -20.30 -23.28
C ASN A 62 1.75 -20.86 -22.88
N ALA A 63 2.31 -20.36 -21.76
CA ALA A 63 3.55 -20.88 -21.18
C ALA A 63 3.36 -22.21 -20.41
N GLY A 64 2.13 -22.66 -20.19
CA GLY A 64 1.85 -23.84 -19.35
C GLY A 64 2.21 -23.64 -17.88
N ALA A 65 2.13 -22.40 -17.40
CA ALA A 65 2.49 -22.06 -16.03
C ALA A 65 1.55 -22.73 -15.02
N ASN A 66 2.12 -23.16 -13.90
CA ASN A 66 1.38 -23.71 -12.75
C ASN A 66 1.61 -22.93 -11.45
N ILE A 67 2.38 -21.85 -11.50
CA ILE A 67 2.58 -20.87 -10.43
C ILE A 67 2.81 -19.49 -11.02
N ILE A 68 2.26 -18.45 -10.40
CA ILE A 68 2.52 -17.06 -10.73
C ILE A 68 3.49 -16.46 -9.71
N VAL A 69 4.46 -15.68 -10.19
CA VAL A 69 5.39 -14.94 -9.33
C VAL A 69 5.32 -13.47 -9.71
N GLY A 70 5.13 -12.58 -8.73
CA GLY A 70 5.21 -11.13 -8.91
C GLY A 70 6.53 -10.60 -8.35
N ILE A 71 7.32 -9.87 -9.15
CA ILE A 71 8.58 -9.23 -8.72
C ILE A 71 8.50 -7.73 -9.04
N GLY A 72 8.33 -6.87 -8.04
CA GLY A 72 8.21 -5.43 -8.31
C GLY A 72 7.57 -4.63 -7.19
N GLY A 73 6.99 -3.50 -7.56
CA GLY A 73 6.19 -2.63 -6.69
C GLY A 73 4.72 -3.05 -6.64
N GLY A 74 3.92 -2.35 -5.82
CA GLY A 74 2.52 -2.71 -5.52
C GLY A 74 1.66 -3.04 -6.75
N LYS A 75 1.70 -2.23 -7.81
CA LYS A 75 0.91 -2.46 -9.03
C LYS A 75 1.30 -3.76 -9.78
N THR A 76 2.58 -4.08 -9.83
CA THR A 76 3.08 -5.35 -10.38
C THR A 76 2.61 -6.53 -9.56
N LEU A 77 2.67 -6.40 -8.23
CA LEU A 77 2.27 -7.44 -7.29
C LEU A 77 0.75 -7.65 -7.34
N ASP A 78 -0.04 -6.60 -7.44
CA ASP A 78 -1.49 -6.68 -7.61
C ASP A 78 -1.87 -7.35 -8.94
N THR A 79 -1.16 -7.04 -10.02
CA THR A 79 -1.35 -7.72 -11.31
C THR A 79 -1.04 -9.22 -11.19
N ALA A 80 0.03 -9.60 -10.48
CA ALA A 80 0.37 -11.00 -10.25
C ALA A 80 -0.70 -11.72 -9.42
N LYS A 81 -1.15 -11.11 -8.31
CA LYS A 81 -2.25 -11.64 -7.48
C LYS A 81 -3.53 -11.84 -8.29
N ALA A 82 -3.95 -10.82 -9.05
CA ALA A 82 -5.14 -10.88 -9.88
C ALA A 82 -5.02 -11.95 -10.99
N THR A 83 -3.84 -12.05 -11.64
CA THR A 83 -3.57 -13.08 -12.66
C THR A 83 -3.71 -14.47 -12.04
N ALA A 84 -3.06 -14.72 -10.90
CA ALA A 84 -3.13 -16.00 -10.18
C ALA A 84 -4.56 -16.36 -9.78
N TYR A 85 -5.30 -15.39 -9.25
CA TYR A 85 -6.70 -15.58 -8.86
C TYR A 85 -7.58 -16.06 -10.02
N TYR A 86 -7.52 -15.36 -11.16
CA TYR A 86 -8.33 -15.74 -12.32
C TYR A 86 -7.89 -17.07 -12.95
N GLU A 87 -6.61 -17.41 -12.88
CA GLU A 87 -6.08 -18.69 -13.38
C GLU A 87 -6.16 -19.82 -12.35
N LYS A 88 -6.52 -19.52 -11.11
CA LYS A 88 -6.59 -20.46 -9.97
C LYS A 88 -5.25 -21.15 -9.72
N LEU A 89 -4.19 -20.37 -9.79
CA LEU A 89 -2.81 -20.78 -9.53
C LEU A 89 -2.31 -20.20 -8.21
N PRO A 90 -1.36 -20.88 -7.55
CA PRO A 90 -0.66 -20.29 -6.41
C PRO A 90 0.13 -19.03 -6.82
N VAL A 91 0.35 -18.13 -5.86
CA VAL A 91 1.06 -16.87 -6.10
C VAL A 91 2.15 -16.62 -5.07
N VAL A 92 3.34 -16.30 -5.57
CA VAL A 92 4.49 -15.86 -4.78
C VAL A 92 4.78 -14.39 -5.09
N ILE A 93 4.91 -13.59 -4.06
CA ILE A 93 5.11 -12.15 -4.13
C ILE A 93 6.52 -11.79 -3.64
N PHE A 94 7.26 -11.07 -4.49
CA PHE A 94 8.60 -10.59 -4.19
C PHE A 94 8.64 -9.05 -4.35
N PRO A 95 8.36 -8.29 -3.28
CA PRO A 95 8.43 -6.84 -3.33
C PRO A 95 9.87 -6.36 -3.53
N THR A 96 10.07 -5.37 -4.40
CA THR A 96 11.35 -4.70 -4.62
C THR A 96 11.41 -3.31 -3.99
N ILE A 97 10.27 -2.84 -3.51
CA ILE A 97 10.10 -1.61 -2.72
C ILE A 97 9.10 -1.88 -1.60
N ALA A 98 9.33 -1.30 -0.43
CA ALA A 98 8.40 -1.34 0.71
C ALA A 98 7.60 -0.02 0.74
N SER A 99 6.79 0.23 -0.29
CA SER A 99 6.05 1.49 -0.48
C SER A 99 4.59 1.43 -0.11
N THR A 100 4.06 0.23 0.12
CA THR A 100 2.68 -0.05 0.53
C THR A 100 2.60 -1.42 1.21
N ASP A 101 1.46 -1.75 1.78
CA ASP A 101 1.15 -3.05 2.36
C ASP A 101 0.58 -4.08 1.35
N ALA A 102 0.41 -3.69 0.09
CA ALA A 102 -0.11 -4.54 -0.98
C ALA A 102 0.55 -5.94 -1.09
N PRO A 103 1.85 -6.14 -0.74
CA PRO A 103 2.47 -7.46 -0.89
C PRO A 103 1.76 -8.59 -0.17
N CYS A 104 1.15 -8.37 0.99
CA CYS A 104 0.57 -9.46 1.77
C CYS A 104 -0.97 -9.47 1.83
N THR A 105 -1.64 -8.46 1.29
CA THR A 105 -3.11 -8.36 1.37
C THR A 105 -3.84 -9.31 0.41
N ALA A 106 -5.00 -9.83 0.84
CA ALA A 106 -5.94 -10.57 0.00
C ALA A 106 -6.78 -9.61 -0.89
N LEU A 107 -6.10 -8.67 -1.52
CA LEU A 107 -6.69 -7.59 -2.29
C LEU A 107 -5.77 -7.23 -3.45
N ALA A 108 -6.34 -6.86 -4.59
CA ALA A 108 -5.64 -6.17 -5.67
C ALA A 108 -6.41 -4.90 -6.04
N VAL A 109 -5.70 -3.79 -6.20
CA VAL A 109 -6.28 -2.52 -6.64
C VAL A 109 -6.23 -2.44 -8.16
N ILE A 110 -7.39 -2.31 -8.79
CA ILE A 110 -7.50 -2.19 -10.24
C ILE A 110 -7.66 -0.72 -10.60
N TYR A 111 -6.92 -0.29 -11.61
CA TYR A 111 -6.92 1.07 -12.12
C TYR A 111 -7.43 1.14 -13.55
N LYS A 112 -7.88 2.34 -13.95
CA LYS A 112 -8.16 2.66 -15.35
C LYS A 112 -6.87 3.04 -16.08
N HIS A 113 -6.93 3.11 -17.40
CA HIS A 113 -5.77 3.50 -18.22
C HIS A 113 -5.21 4.89 -17.92
N ASP A 114 -6.02 5.79 -17.38
CA ASP A 114 -5.60 7.12 -16.95
C ASP A 114 -4.95 7.14 -15.55
N GLY A 115 -4.83 5.97 -14.91
CA GLY A 115 -4.28 5.81 -13.57
C GLY A 115 -5.25 6.13 -12.43
N SER A 116 -6.50 6.47 -12.73
CA SER A 116 -7.54 6.65 -11.70
C SER A 116 -7.99 5.31 -11.13
N PHE A 117 -8.41 5.32 -9.87
CA PHE A 117 -8.98 4.14 -9.20
C PHE A 117 -10.21 3.63 -9.97
N ASP A 118 -10.29 2.32 -10.18
CA ASP A 118 -11.45 1.64 -10.76
C ASP A 118 -12.22 0.87 -9.69
N ARG A 119 -11.59 -0.12 -9.08
CA ARG A 119 -12.20 -0.97 -8.05
C ARG A 119 -11.19 -1.77 -7.24
N TYR A 120 -11.65 -2.28 -6.11
CA TYR A 120 -10.97 -3.36 -5.40
C TYR A 120 -11.36 -4.72 -5.99
N LEU A 121 -10.39 -5.59 -6.20
CA LEU A 121 -10.57 -7.01 -6.44
C LEU A 121 -10.26 -7.77 -5.15
N PHE A 122 -11.30 -8.16 -4.42
CA PHE A 122 -11.16 -8.97 -3.22
C PHE A 122 -10.80 -10.41 -3.58
N LEU A 123 -9.75 -10.92 -2.97
CA LEU A 123 -9.23 -12.26 -3.19
C LEU A 123 -9.67 -13.18 -2.04
N PRO A 124 -9.87 -14.49 -2.30
CA PRO A 124 -10.32 -15.41 -1.26
C PRO A 124 -9.24 -15.75 -0.22
N THR A 125 -7.97 -15.52 -0.57
CA THR A 125 -6.81 -15.83 0.27
C THR A 125 -5.70 -14.81 0.05
N ASN A 126 -4.84 -14.64 1.04
CA ASN A 126 -3.58 -13.93 0.90
C ASN A 126 -2.64 -14.68 -0.06
N PRO A 127 -1.56 -14.06 -0.55
CA PRO A 127 -0.53 -14.76 -1.31
C PRO A 127 0.03 -15.96 -0.55
N ASP A 128 0.38 -17.03 -1.27
CA ASP A 128 0.93 -18.25 -0.69
C ASP A 128 2.29 -18.02 -0.04
N VAL A 129 3.10 -17.13 -0.65
CA VAL A 129 4.40 -16.69 -0.11
C VAL A 129 4.61 -15.20 -0.39
N VAL A 130 5.09 -14.49 0.62
CA VAL A 130 5.65 -13.15 0.48
C VAL A 130 7.12 -13.20 0.88
N LEU A 131 8.01 -13.00 -0.09
CA LEU A 131 9.46 -13.07 0.10
C LEU A 131 10.05 -11.66 0.09
N ALA A 132 10.26 -11.07 1.26
CA ALA A 132 10.86 -9.75 1.45
C ALA A 132 12.37 -9.89 1.71
N ASP A 133 13.18 -9.42 0.74
CA ASP A 133 14.64 -9.34 0.88
C ASP A 133 15.00 -7.93 1.38
N SER A 134 15.48 -7.84 2.63
CA SER A 134 15.75 -6.55 3.27
C SER A 134 16.87 -5.76 2.58
N ASP A 135 17.84 -6.41 1.96
CA ASP A 135 18.92 -5.73 1.23
C ASP A 135 18.41 -5.14 -0.08
N ILE A 136 17.52 -5.86 -0.79
CA ILE A 136 16.86 -5.33 -1.99
C ILE A 136 15.97 -4.15 -1.63
N LEU A 137 15.14 -4.30 -0.61
CA LEU A 137 14.22 -3.25 -0.16
C LEU A 137 14.97 -2.02 0.35
N ALA A 138 16.10 -2.20 1.05
CA ALA A 138 16.94 -1.10 1.52
C ALA A 138 17.69 -0.37 0.40
N SER A 139 17.89 -1.01 -0.75
CA SER A 139 18.53 -0.39 -1.93
C SER A 139 17.60 0.50 -2.75
N ALA A 140 16.30 0.45 -2.50
CA ALA A 140 15.30 1.26 -3.18
C ALA A 140 15.41 2.75 -2.79
N PRO A 141 14.95 3.68 -3.67
CA PRO A 141 14.95 5.11 -3.32
C PRO A 141 14.19 5.37 -2.01
N PRO A 142 14.79 6.16 -1.06
CA PRO A 142 14.22 6.40 0.28
C PRO A 142 12.77 6.88 0.29
N ARG A 143 12.34 7.61 -0.74
CA ARG A 143 10.96 8.10 -0.87
C ARG A 143 9.92 6.96 -0.87
N PHE A 144 10.23 5.83 -1.50
CA PHE A 144 9.31 4.68 -1.51
C PHE A 144 9.18 4.05 -0.13
N PHE A 145 10.29 3.95 0.60
CA PHE A 145 10.28 3.44 1.96
C PHE A 145 9.50 4.36 2.90
N ALA A 146 9.70 5.67 2.79
CA ALA A 146 8.90 6.66 3.52
C ALA A 146 7.41 6.55 3.19
N ALA A 147 7.05 6.38 1.90
CA ALA A 147 5.66 6.18 1.50
C ALA A 147 5.03 4.95 2.16
N GLY A 148 5.76 3.82 2.23
CA GLY A 148 5.27 2.63 2.94
C GLY A 148 5.06 2.87 4.44
N ILE A 149 5.95 3.62 5.07
CA ILE A 149 5.75 4.04 6.47
C ILE A 149 4.48 4.89 6.60
N GLY A 150 4.21 5.78 5.63
CA GLY A 150 3.02 6.64 5.64
C GLY A 150 1.72 5.87 5.48
N ASP A 151 1.72 4.86 4.62
CA ASP A 151 0.61 3.93 4.43
C ASP A 151 0.33 3.15 5.72
N ALA A 152 1.35 2.50 6.25
CA ALA A 152 1.28 1.70 7.47
C ALA A 152 0.94 2.51 8.73
N LEU A 153 1.30 3.81 8.76
CA LEU A 153 0.96 4.69 9.88
C LEU A 153 -0.55 4.88 10.01
N ALA A 154 -1.28 4.94 8.90
CA ALA A 154 -2.74 5.11 8.91
C ALA A 154 -3.47 3.88 9.43
N THR A 155 -2.91 2.69 9.24
CA THR A 155 -3.54 1.39 9.55
C THR A 155 -4.14 1.33 10.96
N TYR A 156 -3.41 1.79 11.99
CA TYR A 156 -3.93 1.76 13.36
C TYR A 156 -5.13 2.68 13.56
N PHE A 157 -5.08 3.89 13.04
CA PHE A 157 -6.14 4.87 13.24
C PHE A 157 -7.41 4.47 12.51
N GLU A 158 -7.28 3.92 11.31
CA GLU A 158 -8.41 3.45 10.53
C GLU A 158 -9.02 2.17 11.12
N ALA A 159 -8.20 1.18 11.50
CA ALA A 159 -8.66 -0.02 12.19
C ALA A 159 -9.36 0.34 13.51
N ARG A 160 -8.85 1.34 14.24
CA ARG A 160 -9.49 1.88 15.46
C ARG A 160 -10.85 2.48 15.16
N ALA A 161 -10.99 3.25 14.09
CA ALA A 161 -12.26 3.85 13.68
C ALA A 161 -13.26 2.77 13.26
N CYS A 162 -12.86 1.87 12.37
CA CYS A 162 -13.67 0.75 11.90
C CYS A 162 -14.14 -0.16 13.05
N PHE A 163 -13.26 -0.48 14.00
CA PHE A 163 -13.59 -1.27 15.18
C PHE A 163 -14.63 -0.58 16.05
N LYS A 164 -14.49 0.74 16.29
CA LYS A 164 -15.46 1.54 17.05
C LYS A 164 -16.82 1.63 16.34
N ALA A 165 -16.81 1.74 15.01
CA ALA A 165 -18.01 1.77 14.19
C ALA A 165 -18.69 0.40 14.06
N ASN A 166 -18.01 -0.69 14.43
CA ASN A 166 -18.39 -2.05 14.08
C ASN A 166 -18.66 -2.17 12.56
N GLY A 167 -17.79 -1.50 11.77
CA GLY A 167 -17.82 -1.48 10.31
C GLY A 167 -17.43 -2.80 9.70
N ASP A 168 -17.24 -2.84 8.38
CA ASP A 168 -16.74 -4.02 7.69
C ASP A 168 -15.26 -3.83 7.34
N ASN A 169 -14.43 -4.86 7.61
CA ASN A 169 -13.02 -4.88 7.25
C ASN A 169 -12.84 -5.27 5.76
N LEU A 170 -11.60 -5.39 5.29
CA LEU A 170 -11.32 -5.66 3.88
C LEU A 170 -11.67 -7.09 3.43
N VAL A 171 -11.98 -7.99 4.34
CA VAL A 171 -12.54 -9.32 4.02
C VAL A 171 -14.06 -9.38 4.21
N LEU A 172 -14.72 -8.23 4.26
CA LEU A 172 -16.16 -8.06 4.41
C LEU A 172 -16.74 -8.72 5.68
N MET A 173 -15.95 -8.70 6.74
CA MET A 173 -16.30 -9.24 8.06
C MET A 173 -16.12 -8.15 9.12
N LYS A 174 -16.64 -8.38 10.33
CA LYS A 174 -16.43 -7.44 11.42
C LYS A 174 -14.99 -7.45 11.92
N PRO A 175 -14.40 -6.28 12.25
CA PRO A 175 -13.04 -6.19 12.70
C PRO A 175 -12.83 -6.97 14.00
N SER A 176 -11.70 -7.66 14.09
CA SER A 176 -11.37 -8.47 15.27
C SER A 176 -10.46 -7.71 16.24
N THR A 177 -10.47 -8.10 17.52
CA THR A 177 -9.51 -7.61 18.51
C THR A 177 -8.07 -7.92 18.09
N THR A 178 -7.84 -9.05 17.41
CA THR A 178 -6.53 -9.42 16.88
C THR A 178 -6.12 -8.46 15.77
N GLY A 179 -7.00 -8.15 14.81
CA GLY A 179 -6.72 -7.17 13.75
C GLY A 179 -6.36 -5.80 14.31
N LEU A 180 -7.14 -5.29 15.28
CA LEU A 180 -6.81 -4.04 15.96
C LEU A 180 -5.46 -4.13 16.72
N GLY A 181 -5.17 -5.28 17.34
CA GLY A 181 -3.89 -5.53 18.02
C GLY A 181 -2.70 -5.52 17.06
N LEU A 182 -2.82 -6.10 15.87
CA LEU A 182 -1.81 -6.07 14.82
C LEU A 182 -1.59 -4.65 14.28
N ALA A 183 -2.67 -3.91 14.01
CA ALA A 183 -2.60 -2.50 13.61
C ALA A 183 -1.92 -1.62 14.68
N ARG A 184 -2.18 -1.87 15.96
CA ARG A 184 -1.50 -1.18 17.06
C ARG A 184 -0.02 -1.55 17.13
N LEU A 185 0.34 -2.82 16.98
CA LEU A 185 1.73 -3.27 16.95
C LEU A 185 2.48 -2.63 15.76
N CYS A 186 1.82 -2.52 14.60
CA CYS A 186 2.35 -1.80 13.44
C CYS A 186 2.74 -0.36 13.84
N TYR A 187 1.79 0.39 14.37
CA TYR A 187 1.99 1.78 14.81
C TYR A 187 3.14 1.92 15.82
N ASP A 188 3.16 1.09 16.87
CA ASP A 188 4.20 1.13 17.91
C ASP A 188 5.58 0.80 17.32
N THR A 189 5.68 -0.18 16.42
CA THR A 189 6.92 -0.56 15.73
C THR A 189 7.43 0.58 14.84
N LEU A 190 6.53 1.25 14.12
CA LEU A 190 6.90 2.40 13.28
C LEU A 190 7.43 3.56 14.12
N LEU A 191 6.76 3.92 15.20
CA LEU A 191 7.21 5.02 16.09
C LEU A 191 8.59 4.72 16.70
N GLU A 192 8.85 3.46 17.06
CA GLU A 192 10.14 3.07 17.63
C GLU A 192 11.26 3.05 16.59
N ASN A 193 11.01 2.54 15.40
CA ASN A 193 12.05 2.18 14.44
C ASN A 193 12.09 3.05 13.19
N GLY A 194 10.97 3.66 12.76
CA GLY A 194 10.83 4.31 11.45
C GLY A 194 11.88 5.40 11.18
N VAL A 195 12.12 6.30 12.13
CA VAL A 195 13.13 7.35 11.97
C VAL A 195 14.55 6.77 11.89
N LYS A 196 14.86 5.75 12.72
CA LYS A 196 16.16 5.04 12.67
C LYS A 196 16.34 4.30 11.35
N ALA A 197 15.29 3.64 10.87
CA ALA A 197 15.27 2.95 9.59
C ALA A 197 15.52 3.90 8.43
N MET A 198 14.83 5.06 8.40
CA MET A 198 15.04 6.07 7.35
C MET A 198 16.48 6.58 7.28
N GLN A 199 17.19 6.68 8.41
CA GLN A 199 18.62 7.05 8.37
C GLN A 199 19.46 5.95 7.70
N ALA A 200 19.20 4.67 7.97
CA ALA A 200 19.90 3.56 7.33
C ALA A 200 19.55 3.47 5.82
N ILE A 201 18.29 3.60 5.45
CA ILE A 201 17.82 3.57 4.05
C ILE A 201 18.46 4.68 3.20
N LYS A 202 18.68 5.88 3.74
CA LYS A 202 19.39 6.98 3.04
C LYS A 202 20.83 6.59 2.64
N HIS A 203 21.39 5.58 3.29
CA HIS A 203 22.72 5.04 3.00
C HIS A 203 22.68 3.68 2.30
N GLY A 204 21.50 3.17 1.94
CA GLY A 204 21.29 1.89 1.25
C GLY A 204 21.76 0.68 2.05
N VAL A 205 21.57 0.72 3.38
CA VAL A 205 21.99 -0.37 4.28
C VAL A 205 20.82 -0.91 5.08
N SER A 206 20.78 -2.25 5.23
CA SER A 206 19.82 -2.91 6.10
C SER A 206 20.35 -2.95 7.54
N THR A 207 19.46 -2.71 8.49
CA THR A 207 19.71 -2.80 9.94
C THR A 207 18.49 -3.43 10.59
N ARG A 208 18.59 -3.83 11.86
CA ARG A 208 17.43 -4.36 12.59
C ARG A 208 16.24 -3.41 12.55
N ALA A 209 16.45 -2.09 12.67
CA ALA A 209 15.38 -1.10 12.56
C ALA A 209 14.73 -1.09 11.15
N VAL A 210 15.52 -1.33 10.09
CA VAL A 210 14.99 -1.47 8.71
C VAL A 210 14.16 -2.73 8.59
N GLU A 211 14.64 -3.86 9.09
CA GLU A 211 13.91 -5.14 9.07
C GLU A 211 12.57 -5.05 9.83
N ASP A 212 12.59 -4.50 11.05
CA ASP A 212 11.39 -4.30 11.86
C ASP A 212 10.40 -3.34 11.18
N THR A 213 10.90 -2.30 10.48
CA THR A 213 10.06 -1.38 9.73
C THR A 213 9.48 -2.03 8.47
N ILE A 214 10.24 -2.88 7.77
CA ILE A 214 9.73 -3.67 6.62
C ILE A 214 8.62 -4.63 7.10
N GLU A 215 8.83 -5.33 8.22
CA GLU A 215 7.79 -6.18 8.81
C GLU A 215 6.53 -5.36 9.12
N ALA A 216 6.70 -4.17 9.72
CA ALA A 216 5.58 -3.28 10.04
C ALA A 216 4.85 -2.82 8.78
N THR A 217 5.56 -2.36 7.75
CA THR A 217 4.95 -1.79 6.54
C THR A 217 4.31 -2.84 5.64
N ILE A 218 4.90 -4.03 5.52
CA ILE A 218 4.40 -5.07 4.62
C ILE A 218 3.40 -5.98 5.34
N TYR A 219 3.79 -6.53 6.49
CA TYR A 219 3.03 -7.60 7.15
C TYR A 219 2.04 -7.06 8.18
N LEU A 220 2.51 -6.30 9.18
CA LEU A 220 1.63 -5.83 10.26
C LEU A 220 0.58 -4.84 9.74
N SER A 221 0.97 -3.96 8.79
CA SER A 221 0.03 -3.07 8.11
C SER A 221 -0.98 -3.86 7.30
N GLY A 222 -0.52 -4.71 6.38
CA GLY A 222 -1.42 -5.41 5.47
C GLY A 222 -2.42 -6.32 6.17
N VAL A 223 -1.97 -7.17 7.10
CA VAL A 223 -2.89 -8.02 7.88
C VAL A 223 -3.70 -7.21 8.88
N GLY A 224 -3.12 -6.13 9.42
CA GLY A 224 -3.79 -5.19 10.31
C GLY A 224 -4.93 -4.44 9.63
N ALA A 225 -4.70 -3.91 8.44
CA ALA A 225 -5.71 -3.23 7.62
C ALA A 225 -6.78 -4.24 7.13
N GLU A 226 -6.36 -5.41 6.65
CA GLU A 226 -7.27 -6.46 6.18
C GLU A 226 -8.23 -6.91 7.27
N SER A 227 -7.72 -7.16 8.48
CA SER A 227 -8.50 -7.69 9.61
C SER A 227 -9.13 -6.60 10.47
N GLY A 228 -8.58 -5.39 10.46
CA GLY A 228 -9.03 -4.24 11.26
C GLY A 228 -9.95 -3.30 10.48
N GLY A 229 -9.80 -3.21 9.17
CA GLY A 229 -10.54 -2.34 8.27
C GLY A 229 -9.88 -0.99 8.03
N LEU A 230 -10.30 -0.33 6.95
CA LEU A 230 -9.93 1.03 6.57
C LEU A 230 -11.05 2.02 6.95
N ALA A 231 -10.77 3.32 6.89
CA ALA A 231 -11.73 4.37 7.20
C ALA A 231 -11.51 5.64 6.36
N ALA A 232 -11.41 6.82 7.00
CA ALA A 232 -11.38 8.09 6.28
C ALA A 232 -10.04 8.36 5.56
N ALA A 233 -8.90 7.90 6.06
CA ALA A 233 -7.60 8.20 5.44
C ALA A 233 -7.53 7.65 4.01
N HIS A 234 -7.89 6.39 3.81
CA HIS A 234 -7.93 5.76 2.48
C HIS A 234 -9.08 6.28 1.62
N ALA A 235 -10.26 6.57 2.19
CA ALA A 235 -11.36 7.17 1.45
C ALA A 235 -10.97 8.54 0.86
N ILE A 236 -10.30 9.38 1.65
CA ILE A 236 -9.76 10.68 1.18
C ILE A 236 -8.69 10.46 0.12
N HIS A 237 -7.74 9.52 0.35
CA HIS A 237 -6.75 9.15 -0.66
C HIS A 237 -7.40 8.76 -1.99
N ASN A 238 -8.45 7.92 -1.96
CA ASN A 238 -9.17 7.50 -3.18
C ASN A 238 -9.70 8.70 -3.96
N GLY A 239 -10.34 9.66 -3.28
CA GLY A 239 -10.76 10.91 -3.87
C GLY A 239 -9.60 11.71 -4.48
N MET A 240 -8.45 11.78 -3.78
CA MET A 240 -7.26 12.50 -4.24
C MET A 240 -6.64 11.91 -5.53
N THR A 241 -6.95 10.68 -5.89
CA THR A 241 -6.44 10.07 -7.14
C THR A 241 -6.93 10.80 -8.39
N ALA A 242 -8.06 11.49 -8.32
CA ALA A 242 -8.63 12.27 -9.42
C ALA A 242 -7.98 13.66 -9.58
N VAL A 243 -7.15 14.12 -8.64
CA VAL A 243 -6.51 15.44 -8.67
C VAL A 243 -5.21 15.38 -9.49
N PRO A 244 -5.12 16.08 -10.66
CA PRO A 244 -3.99 15.93 -11.58
C PRO A 244 -2.63 16.28 -10.96
N SER A 245 -2.57 17.31 -10.10
CA SER A 245 -1.33 17.72 -9.43
C SER A 245 -0.75 16.65 -8.51
N LEU A 246 -1.58 15.67 -8.05
CA LEU A 246 -1.22 14.58 -7.16
C LEU A 246 -0.81 13.29 -7.85
N HIS A 247 -0.83 13.21 -9.19
CA HIS A 247 -0.46 11.99 -9.91
C HIS A 247 1.00 11.55 -9.67
N ARG A 248 1.88 12.46 -9.25
CA ARG A 248 3.28 12.16 -8.90
C ARG A 248 3.50 11.79 -7.44
N ALA A 249 2.51 12.03 -6.60
CA ALA A 249 2.57 11.66 -5.20
C ALA A 249 2.37 10.14 -5.05
N GLN A 250 3.16 9.52 -4.17
CA GLN A 250 3.03 8.09 -3.87
C GLN A 250 1.73 7.82 -3.11
N HIS A 251 1.27 6.57 -3.14
CA HIS A 251 0.07 6.13 -2.40
C HIS A 251 0.15 6.56 -0.93
N GLY A 252 1.16 6.09 -0.21
CA GLY A 252 1.30 6.38 1.22
C GLY A 252 1.57 7.85 1.57
N GLU A 253 2.12 8.65 0.63
CA GLU A 253 2.24 10.10 0.82
C GLU A 253 0.84 10.75 0.90
N LYS A 254 -0.08 10.33 0.02
CA LYS A 254 -1.48 10.81 0.03
C LYS A 254 -2.26 10.25 1.22
N VAL A 255 -2.07 8.96 1.56
CA VAL A 255 -2.69 8.34 2.74
C VAL A 255 -2.27 9.06 4.02
N THR A 256 -0.99 9.45 4.12
CA THR A 256 -0.49 10.24 5.27
C THR A 256 -1.26 11.56 5.45
N PHE A 257 -1.52 12.28 4.36
CA PHE A 257 -2.34 13.50 4.44
C PHE A 257 -3.80 13.18 4.76
N GLY A 258 -4.34 12.10 4.18
CA GLY A 258 -5.67 11.58 4.53
C GLY A 258 -5.80 11.24 6.02
N LEU A 259 -4.74 10.69 6.63
CA LEU A 259 -4.69 10.44 8.06
C LEU A 259 -4.77 11.74 8.88
N LEU A 260 -4.06 12.79 8.49
CA LEU A 260 -4.16 14.07 9.18
C LEU A 260 -5.61 14.61 9.12
N ALA A 261 -6.26 14.51 7.96
CA ALA A 261 -7.66 14.89 7.81
C ALA A 261 -8.59 13.99 8.66
N GLN A 262 -8.34 12.69 8.74
CA GLN A 262 -9.09 11.79 9.63
C GLN A 262 -8.95 12.19 11.11
N LEU A 263 -7.75 12.50 11.57
CA LEU A 263 -7.52 12.94 12.94
C LEU A 263 -8.27 14.24 13.27
N VAL A 264 -8.38 15.14 12.29
CA VAL A 264 -9.22 16.35 12.41
C VAL A 264 -10.70 16.00 12.47
N LEU A 265 -11.20 15.09 11.63
CA LEU A 265 -12.59 14.60 11.68
C LEU A 265 -12.93 13.97 13.04
N GLU A 266 -11.99 13.19 13.60
CA GLU A 266 -12.12 12.57 14.93
C GLU A 266 -12.02 13.57 16.08
N ASN A 267 -11.66 14.82 15.82
CA ASN A 267 -11.26 15.79 16.86
C ASN A 267 -10.26 15.16 17.84
N ALA A 268 -9.21 14.54 17.26
CA ALA A 268 -8.20 13.80 18.01
C ALA A 268 -7.52 14.69 19.07
N PRO A 269 -7.10 14.13 20.23
CA PRO A 269 -6.32 14.88 21.20
C PRO A 269 -5.08 15.55 20.59
N ALA A 270 -4.76 16.77 21.02
CA ALA A 270 -3.61 17.52 20.47
C ALA A 270 -2.30 16.71 20.56
N GLU A 271 -2.05 16.02 21.67
CA GLU A 271 -0.87 15.18 21.87
C GLU A 271 -0.78 14.02 20.83
N GLU A 272 -1.92 13.42 20.46
CA GLU A 272 -1.95 12.37 19.43
C GLU A 272 -1.61 12.97 18.06
N LEU A 273 -2.21 14.10 17.72
CA LEU A 273 -1.95 14.79 16.45
C LEU A 273 -0.49 15.28 16.35
N GLU A 274 0.06 15.87 17.41
CA GLU A 274 1.45 16.31 17.49
C GLU A 274 2.41 15.12 17.32
N THR A 275 2.16 13.99 17.99
CA THR A 275 2.97 12.78 17.86
C THR A 275 3.01 12.29 16.41
N VAL A 276 1.89 12.29 15.71
CA VAL A 276 1.78 11.87 14.31
C VAL A 276 2.52 12.86 13.40
N ILE A 277 2.33 14.16 13.59
CA ILE A 277 3.01 15.21 12.80
C ILE A 277 4.54 15.12 12.97
N ASP A 278 5.02 15.02 14.20
CA ASP A 278 6.46 14.91 14.47
C ASP A 278 7.07 13.65 13.85
N PHE A 279 6.33 12.55 13.88
CA PHE A 279 6.77 11.31 13.22
C PHE A 279 6.82 11.47 11.70
N ILE A 280 5.79 12.04 11.07
CA ILE A 280 5.73 12.33 9.62
C ILE A 280 6.96 13.18 9.20
N LYS A 281 7.26 14.24 9.93
CA LYS A 281 8.46 15.08 9.72
C LYS A 281 9.75 14.27 9.88
N GLY A 282 9.83 13.45 10.93
CA GLY A 282 11.00 12.64 11.25
C GLY A 282 11.39 11.64 10.17
N VAL A 283 10.40 11.03 9.50
CA VAL A 283 10.61 10.08 8.40
C VAL A 283 10.70 10.77 7.03
N GLY A 284 10.42 12.07 6.95
CA GLY A 284 10.54 12.88 5.73
C GLY A 284 9.37 12.72 4.76
N LEU A 285 8.19 12.42 5.26
CA LEU A 285 6.95 12.40 4.48
C LEU A 285 6.42 13.82 4.24
N PRO A 286 5.68 14.05 3.14
CA PRO A 286 4.94 15.29 2.91
C PRO A 286 3.95 15.55 4.06
N LEU A 287 3.94 16.79 4.55
CA LEU A 287 3.04 17.18 5.63
C LEU A 287 1.85 17.99 5.11
N THR A 288 2.08 18.84 4.11
CA THR A 288 1.08 19.76 3.55
C THR A 288 0.69 19.39 2.13
N LEU A 289 -0.44 19.92 1.66
CA LEU A 289 -0.84 19.77 0.25
C LEU A 289 0.23 20.33 -0.71
N LYS A 290 0.90 21.41 -0.32
CA LYS A 290 2.01 21.96 -1.09
C LYS A 290 3.18 20.98 -1.21
N ASP A 291 3.52 20.27 -0.15
CA ASP A 291 4.59 19.26 -0.18
C ASP A 291 4.22 18.07 -1.07
N LEU A 292 2.92 17.76 -1.20
CA LEU A 292 2.39 16.77 -2.14
C LEU A 292 2.41 17.23 -3.61
N GLY A 293 2.62 18.52 -3.87
CA GLY A 293 2.68 19.09 -5.22
C GLY A 293 1.46 19.92 -5.62
N VAL A 294 0.61 20.30 -4.67
CA VAL A 294 -0.52 21.21 -4.92
C VAL A 294 -0.02 22.65 -4.80
N ASP A 295 0.25 23.29 -5.94
CA ASP A 295 0.71 24.69 -5.97
C ASP A 295 -0.44 25.67 -5.74
N GLU A 296 -1.64 25.35 -6.19
CA GLU A 296 -2.84 26.17 -6.07
C GLU A 296 -4.01 25.33 -5.52
N PHE A 297 -4.62 25.80 -4.44
CA PHE A 297 -5.79 25.17 -3.84
C PHE A 297 -7.06 25.57 -4.59
N VAL A 298 -7.55 24.70 -5.47
CA VAL A 298 -8.81 24.91 -6.22
C VAL A 298 -9.96 24.29 -5.44
N GLU A 299 -10.82 25.11 -4.84
CA GLU A 299 -11.92 24.67 -3.96
C GLU A 299 -12.77 23.56 -4.60
N GLU A 300 -13.12 23.71 -5.87
CA GLU A 300 -13.98 22.74 -6.58
C GLU A 300 -13.35 21.35 -6.67
N GLU A 301 -12.03 21.25 -6.89
CA GLU A 301 -11.32 19.97 -6.91
C GLU A 301 -11.41 19.28 -5.53
N TRP A 302 -11.22 20.03 -4.45
CA TRP A 302 -11.25 19.47 -3.10
C TRP A 302 -12.66 19.15 -2.62
N ARG A 303 -13.66 19.86 -3.10
CA ARG A 303 -15.07 19.46 -2.92
C ARG A 303 -15.38 18.17 -3.66
N GLN A 304 -14.82 17.98 -4.85
CA GLN A 304 -14.95 16.73 -5.60
C GLN A 304 -14.23 15.56 -4.89
N VAL A 305 -13.02 15.79 -4.32
CA VAL A 305 -12.34 14.82 -3.46
C VAL A 305 -13.22 14.40 -2.30
N ALA A 306 -13.80 15.37 -1.58
CA ALA A 306 -14.66 15.11 -0.44
C ALA A 306 -15.94 14.35 -0.83
N GLN A 307 -16.53 14.69 -1.97
CA GLN A 307 -17.71 13.98 -2.51
C GLN A 307 -17.35 12.53 -2.85
N SER A 308 -16.20 12.29 -3.48
CA SER A 308 -15.72 10.95 -3.84
C SER A 308 -15.39 10.12 -2.60
N ALA A 309 -14.74 10.71 -1.59
CA ALA A 309 -14.43 10.05 -0.33
C ALA A 309 -15.68 9.57 0.45
N CYS A 310 -16.82 10.24 0.23
CA CYS A 310 -18.10 9.86 0.84
C CYS A 310 -18.98 9.01 -0.10
N ALA A 311 -18.43 8.46 -1.18
CA ALA A 311 -19.18 7.61 -2.10
C ALA A 311 -19.65 6.33 -1.39
N GLU A 312 -20.81 5.84 -1.81
CA GLU A 312 -21.34 4.58 -1.28
C GLU A 312 -20.40 3.43 -1.58
N GLY A 313 -20.08 2.64 -0.58
CA GLY A 313 -19.16 1.49 -0.69
C GLY A 313 -17.68 1.84 -0.46
N ASP A 314 -17.32 3.12 -0.27
CA ASP A 314 -15.99 3.50 0.17
C ASP A 314 -15.85 3.42 1.71
N THR A 315 -14.64 3.39 2.20
CA THR A 315 -14.28 3.12 3.60
C THR A 315 -14.65 4.26 4.57
N MET A 316 -15.07 5.43 4.08
CA MET A 316 -15.60 6.52 4.91
C MET A 316 -16.77 6.05 5.79
N GLY A 317 -17.56 5.07 5.32
CA GLY A 317 -18.64 4.46 6.10
C GLY A 317 -18.19 3.76 7.39
N ASN A 318 -16.89 3.52 7.55
CA ASN A 318 -16.29 2.93 8.75
C ASN A 318 -15.90 3.96 9.82
N MET A 319 -16.21 5.26 9.62
CA MET A 319 -16.05 6.24 10.70
C MET A 319 -17.14 6.01 11.78
N PRO A 320 -16.80 6.14 13.10
CA PRO A 320 -17.72 5.84 14.20
C PRO A 320 -18.78 6.94 14.44
N PHE A 321 -18.94 7.83 13.47
CA PHE A 321 -19.96 8.89 13.43
C PHE A 321 -20.27 9.24 11.97
N PRO A 322 -21.46 9.80 11.70
CA PRO A 322 -21.79 10.24 10.35
C PRO A 322 -20.82 11.31 9.83
N VAL A 323 -20.36 11.17 8.60
CA VAL A 323 -19.48 12.12 7.92
C VAL A 323 -20.11 12.54 6.60
N THR A 324 -20.19 13.85 6.37
CA THR A 324 -20.69 14.43 5.13
C THR A 324 -19.52 14.92 4.24
N PRO A 325 -19.73 15.12 2.94
CA PRO A 325 -18.72 15.76 2.08
C PRO A 325 -18.24 17.12 2.59
N ASP A 326 -19.12 17.91 3.21
CA ASP A 326 -18.72 19.20 3.80
C ASP A 326 -17.80 19.01 5.02
N ASP A 327 -18.03 18.00 5.83
CA ASP A 327 -17.13 17.67 6.96
C ASP A 327 -15.75 17.26 6.45
N VAL A 328 -15.68 16.43 5.41
CA VAL A 328 -14.41 16.00 4.80
C VAL A 328 -13.66 17.20 4.19
N TYR A 329 -14.37 18.05 3.42
CA TYR A 329 -13.76 19.26 2.87
C TYR A 329 -13.19 20.16 3.96
N ASN A 330 -13.96 20.42 5.02
CA ASN A 330 -13.52 21.24 6.15
C ASN A 330 -12.32 20.61 6.87
N ALA A 331 -12.30 19.29 7.02
CA ALA A 331 -11.19 18.57 7.64
C ALA A 331 -9.92 18.64 6.78
N ILE A 332 -10.00 18.54 5.47
CA ILE A 332 -8.88 18.74 4.54
C ILE A 332 -8.27 20.12 4.69
N VAL A 333 -9.12 21.17 4.66
CA VAL A 333 -8.68 22.56 4.82
C VAL A 333 -8.02 22.78 6.18
N ALA A 334 -8.64 22.29 7.26
CA ALA A 334 -8.12 22.44 8.61
C ALA A 334 -6.83 21.65 8.83
N ALA A 335 -6.75 20.40 8.32
CA ALA A 335 -5.55 19.57 8.39
C ALA A 335 -4.37 20.24 7.68
N ASN A 336 -4.58 20.82 6.48
CA ASN A 336 -3.54 21.56 5.78
C ASN A 336 -3.07 22.79 6.56
N ALA A 337 -4.01 23.57 7.11
CA ALA A 337 -3.67 24.76 7.91
C ALA A 337 -2.90 24.41 9.20
N ILE A 338 -3.30 23.32 9.88
CA ILE A 338 -2.56 22.79 11.04
C ILE A 338 -1.15 22.35 10.60
N ALA A 339 -1.05 21.54 9.55
CA ALA A 339 0.23 21.07 9.03
C ALA A 339 1.18 22.23 8.66
N GLU A 340 0.67 23.29 8.05
CA GLU A 340 1.44 24.50 7.75
C GLU A 340 2.02 25.17 9.00
N SER A 341 1.31 25.14 10.14
CA SER A 341 1.80 25.73 11.39
C SER A 341 2.97 24.96 12.03
N TYR A 342 3.21 23.71 11.59
CA TYR A 342 4.33 22.87 12.04
C TYR A 342 5.50 22.81 11.05
N ARG A 343 5.48 23.63 9.98
CA ARG A 343 6.56 23.62 8.96
C ARG A 343 7.87 24.26 9.42
N ASP A 344 7.83 25.11 10.41
CA ASP A 344 9.00 25.87 10.92
C ASP A 344 9.86 25.10 11.91
#